data_5a599e6ee013b518156b71dd250d359b
#
_entry.id   5a599e6ee013b518156b71dd250d359b
#
_cell.length_a   1.000
_cell.length_b   1.000
_cell.length_c   1.000
_cell.angle_alpha   90.00
_cell.angle_beta   90.00
_cell.angle_gamma   90.00
#
_symmetry.space_group_name_H-M   'P 1'
#
loop_
_entity.id
_entity.type
_entity.pdbx_description
1 polymer ?
#
loop_
_entity_poly.entity_id
_entity_poly.type
_entity_poly.pdbx_seq_one_letter_code
_entity_poly.pdbx_strand_id
1 'polypeptide(L)'
;MNILIYTQCFAPKLGGIESVMTNIATQSSNMGHSVSVLADGSKSKSSSFDSQQNFEIKRFDQIKFFRNKIKSSFAYDLLKNKSFDLVFFDSWKSIEHFNDNNQIKKICLIHGNEILNLKKKERIIQSLKKVDKILFNSNFTKDLFYKQLPELYDLPNMVIFPAFIENINYSDDEKKYDLCTIARLEYRKGHHLVLEALTKLKKEKNLVLTYAILGDGPELSKLKDLVVKNNLLHQVDFINNKNSSDVYKQSKIHVMPTITTPDSIEGFGISNVEAASFGLPSIVSSSGGTPESIDQNGYVINENDINELSNKISLSLDNYSELSKKSLIFASNFEKNTKIKEYLNCFND
;
A
#
# COMPACT_ATOMS: atom_id res chain seq x y z
N MET A 1 -13.48 14.65 -17.21
CA MET A 1 -12.29 14.14 -17.91
C MET A 1 -12.50 12.70 -18.34
N ASN A 2 -11.82 12.28 -19.39
CA ASN A 2 -11.71 10.89 -19.82
C ASN A 2 -10.36 10.35 -19.31
N ILE A 3 -10.38 9.32 -18.48
CA ILE A 3 -9.20 8.81 -17.77
C ILE A 3 -8.95 7.36 -18.19
N LEU A 4 -7.72 7.07 -18.58
CA LEU A 4 -7.25 5.72 -18.84
C LEU A 4 -6.40 5.22 -17.67
N ILE A 5 -6.71 4.05 -17.16
CA ILE A 5 -5.87 3.33 -16.20
C ILE A 5 -5.21 2.17 -16.95
N TYR A 6 -3.89 2.23 -17.13
CA TYR A 6 -3.12 1.20 -17.81
C TYR A 6 -2.18 0.52 -16.81
N THR A 7 -2.57 -0.65 -16.31
CA THR A 7 -1.96 -1.25 -15.11
C THR A 7 -1.70 -2.75 -15.24
N GLN A 8 -0.70 -3.25 -14.49
CA GLN A 8 -0.49 -4.68 -14.24
C GLN A 8 -1.18 -5.10 -12.93
N CYS A 9 -1.45 -4.15 -12.05
CA CYS A 9 -1.93 -4.35 -10.69
C CYS A 9 -3.33 -3.74 -10.52
N PHE A 10 -4.36 -4.58 -10.38
CA PHE A 10 -5.75 -4.14 -10.20
C PHE A 10 -6.56 -5.18 -9.42
N ALA A 11 -7.58 -4.71 -8.67
CA ALA A 11 -8.52 -5.60 -7.99
C ALA A 11 -9.20 -6.59 -8.98
N PRO A 12 -9.67 -7.76 -8.52
CA PRO A 12 -9.81 -8.21 -7.13
C PRO A 12 -8.53 -8.76 -6.49
N LYS A 13 -7.39 -8.70 -7.18
CA LYS A 13 -6.11 -9.09 -6.59
C LYS A 13 -5.78 -8.13 -5.43
N LEU A 14 -5.36 -8.69 -4.30
CA LEU A 14 -5.02 -7.93 -3.09
C LEU A 14 -3.57 -7.45 -3.13
N GLY A 15 -3.34 -6.19 -2.78
CA GLY A 15 -2.03 -5.56 -2.67
C GLY A 15 -2.12 -4.04 -2.61
N GLY A 16 -1.06 -3.39 -2.16
CA GLY A 16 -1.03 -1.93 -2.01
C GLY A 16 -1.18 -1.20 -3.35
N ILE A 17 -0.46 -1.64 -4.39
CA ILE A 17 -0.54 -1.05 -5.74
C ILE A 17 -1.92 -1.30 -6.34
N GLU A 18 -2.45 -2.51 -6.20
CA GLU A 18 -3.78 -2.89 -6.64
C GLU A 18 -4.84 -1.99 -6.00
N SER A 19 -4.74 -1.74 -4.69
CA SER A 19 -5.64 -0.84 -3.96
C SER A 19 -5.57 0.59 -4.50
N VAL A 20 -4.37 1.14 -4.70
CA VAL A 20 -4.18 2.50 -5.22
C VAL A 20 -4.79 2.65 -6.61
N MET A 21 -4.45 1.76 -7.56
CA MET A 21 -4.95 1.85 -8.93
C MET A 21 -6.48 1.68 -9.00
N THR A 22 -7.02 0.81 -8.15
CA THR A 22 -8.47 0.62 -8.05
C THR A 22 -9.16 1.84 -7.47
N ASN A 23 -8.60 2.43 -6.41
CA ASN A 23 -9.16 3.66 -5.82
C ASN A 23 -9.10 4.83 -6.80
N ILE A 24 -8.01 5.01 -7.54
CA ILE A 24 -7.94 6.05 -8.59
C ILE A 24 -9.08 5.87 -9.60
N ALA A 25 -9.31 4.64 -10.09
CA ALA A 25 -10.39 4.36 -11.03
C ALA A 25 -11.78 4.61 -10.43
N THR A 26 -12.04 4.02 -9.28
CA THR A 26 -13.35 4.06 -8.62
C THR A 26 -13.73 5.48 -8.19
N GLN A 27 -12.81 6.19 -7.53
CA GLN A 27 -13.10 7.55 -7.05
C GLN A 27 -13.22 8.54 -8.21
N SER A 28 -12.42 8.39 -9.28
CA SER A 28 -12.60 9.19 -10.49
C SER A 28 -13.98 8.98 -11.13
N SER A 29 -14.42 7.73 -11.23
CA SER A 29 -15.77 7.42 -11.74
C SER A 29 -16.87 7.98 -10.84
N ASN A 30 -16.75 7.87 -9.52
CA ASN A 30 -17.70 8.42 -8.56
C ASN A 30 -17.81 9.95 -8.63
N MET A 31 -16.75 10.64 -9.06
CA MET A 31 -16.74 12.07 -9.33
C MET A 31 -17.31 12.45 -10.72
N GLY A 32 -17.85 11.49 -11.47
CA GLY A 32 -18.46 11.72 -12.78
C GLY A 32 -17.47 11.76 -13.94
N HIS A 33 -16.23 11.32 -13.77
CA HIS A 33 -15.28 11.18 -14.87
C HIS A 33 -15.50 9.88 -15.65
N SER A 34 -15.28 9.89 -16.95
CA SER A 34 -15.29 8.69 -17.77
C SER A 34 -13.99 7.92 -17.59
N VAL A 35 -14.07 6.71 -17.06
CA VAL A 35 -12.90 5.86 -16.75
C VAL A 35 -12.90 4.62 -17.64
N SER A 36 -11.73 4.27 -18.18
CA SER A 36 -11.48 2.99 -18.85
C SER A 36 -10.24 2.35 -18.24
N VAL A 37 -10.31 1.05 -17.92
CA VAL A 37 -9.22 0.32 -17.28
C VAL A 37 -8.72 -0.80 -18.21
N LEU A 38 -7.42 -0.80 -18.48
CA LEU A 38 -6.72 -1.89 -19.16
C LEU A 38 -5.80 -2.57 -18.14
N ALA A 39 -6.26 -3.71 -17.60
CA ALA A 39 -5.58 -4.39 -16.49
C ALA A 39 -5.13 -5.81 -16.85
N ASP A 40 -4.00 -6.22 -16.27
CA ASP A 40 -3.59 -7.63 -16.32
C ASP A 40 -4.50 -8.47 -15.40
N GLY A 41 -4.77 -9.71 -15.79
CA GLY A 41 -5.53 -10.66 -14.98
C GLY A 41 -6.61 -11.42 -15.73
N SER A 42 -7.07 -12.52 -15.15
CA SER A 42 -8.06 -13.40 -15.76
C SER A 42 -9.46 -12.78 -15.73
N LYS A 43 -10.11 -12.71 -16.88
CA LYS A 43 -11.50 -12.24 -17.01
C LYS A 43 -12.45 -13.10 -16.15
N SER A 44 -12.30 -14.41 -16.17
CA SER A 44 -13.18 -15.33 -15.43
C SER A 44 -13.07 -15.16 -13.92
N LYS A 45 -11.83 -15.00 -13.39
CA LYS A 45 -11.58 -14.80 -11.95
C LYS A 45 -11.96 -13.41 -11.45
N SER A 46 -12.10 -12.44 -12.35
CA SER A 46 -12.40 -11.03 -12.00
C SER A 46 -13.83 -10.62 -12.35
N SER A 47 -14.62 -11.50 -12.97
CA SER A 47 -15.94 -11.15 -13.52
C SER A 47 -16.91 -10.59 -12.48
N SER A 48 -16.93 -11.16 -11.27
CA SER A 48 -17.80 -10.69 -10.18
C SER A 48 -17.42 -9.28 -9.72
N PHE A 49 -16.13 -8.98 -9.61
CA PHE A 49 -15.65 -7.65 -9.29
C PHE A 49 -15.93 -6.67 -10.43
N ASP A 50 -15.58 -7.05 -11.67
CA ASP A 50 -15.67 -6.18 -12.85
C ASP A 50 -17.12 -5.76 -13.14
N SER A 51 -18.11 -6.66 -12.93
CA SER A 51 -19.53 -6.39 -13.13
C SER A 51 -20.16 -5.40 -12.11
N GLN A 52 -19.48 -5.19 -11.00
CA GLN A 52 -19.93 -4.25 -9.95
C GLN A 52 -19.40 -2.83 -10.16
N GLN A 53 -18.54 -2.62 -11.16
CA GLN A 53 -17.93 -1.31 -11.38
C GLN A 53 -18.77 -0.47 -12.37
N ASN A 54 -18.77 0.85 -12.14
CA ASN A 54 -19.46 1.83 -13.01
C ASN A 54 -18.57 2.30 -14.17
N PHE A 55 -17.51 1.57 -14.50
CA PHE A 55 -16.55 1.88 -15.57
C PHE A 55 -16.11 0.62 -16.31
N GLU A 56 -15.61 0.79 -17.52
CA GLU A 56 -15.18 -0.33 -18.36
C GLU A 56 -13.84 -0.90 -17.91
N ILE A 57 -13.76 -2.24 -17.77
CA ILE A 57 -12.53 -2.96 -17.46
C ILE A 57 -12.26 -3.99 -18.54
N LYS A 58 -11.13 -3.86 -19.23
CA LYS A 58 -10.61 -4.88 -20.13
C LYS A 58 -9.47 -5.64 -19.47
N ARG A 59 -9.62 -6.96 -19.32
CA ARG A 59 -8.61 -7.84 -18.73
C ARG A 59 -7.76 -8.53 -19.81
N PHE A 60 -6.46 -8.67 -19.50
CA PHE A 60 -5.47 -9.32 -20.34
C PHE A 60 -4.84 -10.45 -19.53
N ASP A 61 -5.07 -11.71 -19.93
CA ASP A 61 -4.68 -12.94 -19.21
C ASP A 61 -3.65 -13.79 -19.96
N GLN A 62 -3.22 -13.35 -21.14
CA GLN A 62 -2.23 -14.06 -21.94
C GLN A 62 -0.89 -14.20 -21.21
N ILE A 63 -0.03 -15.10 -21.68
CA ILE A 63 1.36 -15.21 -21.20
C ILE A 63 2.05 -13.85 -21.33
N LYS A 64 2.83 -13.47 -20.32
CA LYS A 64 3.38 -12.12 -20.12
C LYS A 64 3.95 -11.46 -21.38
N PHE A 65 4.68 -12.21 -22.21
CA PHE A 65 5.29 -11.67 -23.43
C PHE A 65 4.24 -11.23 -24.46
N PHE A 66 3.26 -12.08 -24.74
CA PHE A 66 2.16 -11.77 -25.69
C PHE A 66 1.18 -10.75 -25.09
N ARG A 67 0.93 -10.83 -23.80
CA ARG A 67 0.02 -9.92 -23.09
C ARG A 67 0.40 -8.46 -23.27
N ASN A 68 1.68 -8.12 -23.06
CA ASN A 68 2.14 -6.74 -23.22
C ASN A 68 1.91 -6.21 -24.64
N LYS A 69 2.18 -7.03 -25.66
CA LYS A 69 1.98 -6.68 -27.08
C LYS A 69 0.49 -6.50 -27.39
N ILE A 70 -0.36 -7.45 -26.95
CA ILE A 70 -1.80 -7.42 -27.19
C ILE A 70 -2.44 -6.23 -26.47
N LYS A 71 -2.06 -5.99 -25.19
CA LYS A 71 -2.56 -4.86 -24.42
C LYS A 71 -2.15 -3.52 -25.02
N SER A 72 -0.92 -3.41 -25.51
CA SER A 72 -0.43 -2.20 -26.19
C SER A 72 -1.16 -1.96 -27.52
N SER A 73 -1.37 -2.98 -28.34
CA SER A 73 -2.14 -2.86 -29.58
C SER A 73 -3.58 -2.44 -29.30
N PHE A 74 -4.24 -3.05 -28.32
CA PHE A 74 -5.59 -2.67 -27.92
C PHE A 74 -5.66 -1.23 -27.42
N ALA A 75 -4.69 -0.80 -26.60
CA ALA A 75 -4.62 0.58 -26.14
C ALA A 75 -4.47 1.56 -27.30
N TYR A 76 -3.61 1.26 -28.27
CA TYR A 76 -3.40 2.08 -29.46
C TYR A 76 -4.69 2.24 -30.30
N ASP A 77 -5.43 1.15 -30.50
CA ASP A 77 -6.71 1.18 -31.21
C ASP A 77 -7.79 1.94 -30.41
N LEU A 78 -7.82 1.77 -29.09
CA LEU A 78 -8.72 2.52 -28.21
C LEU A 78 -8.46 4.04 -28.30
N LEU A 79 -7.20 4.46 -28.29
CA LEU A 79 -6.78 5.84 -28.38
C LEU A 79 -7.08 6.51 -29.74
N LYS A 80 -7.21 5.73 -30.80
CA LYS A 80 -7.68 6.25 -32.10
C LYS A 80 -9.17 6.59 -32.11
N ASN A 81 -9.94 5.85 -31.34
CA ASN A 81 -11.40 5.92 -31.36
C ASN A 81 -12.00 6.71 -30.21
N LYS A 82 -11.23 6.96 -29.14
CA LYS A 82 -11.65 7.67 -27.92
C LYS A 82 -10.54 8.60 -27.45
N SER A 83 -10.87 9.86 -27.22
CA SER A 83 -9.95 10.81 -26.61
C SER A 83 -9.86 10.60 -25.10
N PHE A 84 -8.65 10.70 -24.56
CA PHE A 84 -8.38 10.68 -23.13
C PHE A 84 -7.58 11.92 -22.73
N ASP A 85 -7.87 12.44 -21.54
CA ASP A 85 -7.18 13.59 -20.96
C ASP A 85 -5.94 13.15 -20.17
N LEU A 86 -6.08 12.03 -19.43
CA LEU A 86 -5.05 11.49 -18.56
C LEU A 86 -4.88 9.98 -18.75
N VAL A 87 -3.66 9.49 -18.60
CA VAL A 87 -3.38 8.06 -18.41
C VAL A 87 -2.50 7.85 -17.17
N PHE A 88 -2.94 6.94 -16.28
CA PHE A 88 -2.17 6.49 -15.11
C PHE A 88 -1.54 5.14 -15.36
N PHE A 89 -0.23 5.06 -15.06
CA PHE A 89 0.54 3.83 -15.09
C PHE A 89 0.96 3.44 -13.68
N ASP A 90 0.80 2.17 -13.32
CA ASP A 90 1.22 1.64 -12.02
C ASP A 90 2.73 1.48 -11.86
N SER A 91 3.49 1.52 -12.94
CA SER A 91 4.96 1.42 -12.92
C SER A 91 5.56 1.68 -14.31
N TRP A 92 6.88 1.88 -14.36
CA TRP A 92 7.63 1.99 -15.62
C TRP A 92 7.42 0.78 -16.58
N LYS A 93 7.14 -0.42 -16.03
CA LYS A 93 6.89 -1.63 -16.83
C LYS A 93 5.62 -1.54 -17.66
N SER A 94 4.63 -0.82 -17.19
CA SER A 94 3.39 -0.57 -17.93
C SER A 94 3.61 0.40 -19.08
N ILE A 95 4.52 1.37 -18.91
CA ILE A 95 4.85 2.38 -19.93
C ILE A 95 5.69 1.79 -21.06
N GLU A 96 6.57 0.83 -20.77
CA GLU A 96 7.58 0.34 -21.68
C GLU A 96 7.04 -0.02 -23.08
N HIS A 97 5.88 -0.62 -23.11
CA HIS A 97 5.21 -1.06 -24.34
C HIS A 97 4.04 -0.18 -24.76
N PHE A 98 3.75 0.87 -24.01
CA PHE A 98 2.67 1.78 -24.34
C PHE A 98 3.09 2.71 -25.48
N ASN A 99 2.28 2.76 -26.52
CA ASN A 99 2.47 3.63 -27.67
C ASN A 99 1.21 4.48 -27.84
N ASP A 100 1.39 5.77 -27.97
CA ASP A 100 0.36 6.69 -28.35
C ASP A 100 0.88 7.66 -29.43
N ASN A 101 -0.03 8.19 -30.22
CA ASN A 101 0.21 9.29 -31.15
C ASN A 101 -0.47 10.58 -30.66
N ASN A 102 -1.01 10.59 -29.45
CA ASN A 102 -1.87 11.63 -28.93
C ASN A 102 -1.16 12.42 -27.82
N GLN A 103 -1.56 13.68 -27.67
CA GLN A 103 -1.12 14.56 -26.56
C GLN A 103 -1.86 14.25 -25.24
N ILE A 104 -1.90 12.98 -24.85
CA ILE A 104 -2.43 12.57 -23.55
C ILE A 104 -1.41 12.88 -22.47
N LYS A 105 -1.84 13.45 -21.35
CA LYS A 105 -1.00 13.60 -20.15
C LYS A 105 -0.75 12.25 -19.50
N LYS A 106 0.51 11.85 -19.36
CA LYS A 106 0.97 10.55 -18.88
C LYS A 106 1.55 10.67 -17.48
N ILE A 107 1.01 9.90 -16.56
CA ILE A 107 1.40 9.87 -15.14
C ILE A 107 1.91 8.48 -14.79
N CYS A 108 3.10 8.40 -14.22
CA CYS A 108 3.63 7.15 -13.68
C CYS A 108 3.69 7.19 -12.15
N LEU A 109 3.17 6.17 -11.50
CA LEU A 109 3.33 5.97 -10.06
C LEU A 109 4.62 5.18 -9.79
N ILE A 110 5.39 5.61 -8.80
CA ILE A 110 6.60 4.93 -8.32
C ILE A 110 6.40 4.55 -6.85
N HIS A 111 6.63 3.26 -6.56
CA HIS A 111 6.31 2.65 -5.27
C HIS A 111 7.53 2.21 -4.44
N GLY A 112 8.74 2.22 -5.04
CA GLY A 112 10.02 1.93 -4.38
C GLY A 112 10.69 0.64 -4.84
N ASN A 113 10.01 -0.51 -4.76
CA ASN A 113 10.63 -1.81 -5.07
C ASN A 113 11.09 -1.96 -6.53
N GLU A 114 10.43 -1.32 -7.49
CA GLU A 114 10.74 -1.39 -8.91
C GLU A 114 12.02 -0.66 -9.29
N ILE A 115 12.56 0.16 -8.38
CA ILE A 115 13.80 0.92 -8.58
C ILE A 115 14.97 0.42 -7.71
N LEU A 116 14.79 -0.62 -6.88
CA LEU A 116 15.87 -1.21 -6.08
C LEU A 116 16.88 -1.95 -6.97
N ASN A 117 16.43 -2.61 -8.02
CA ASN A 117 17.27 -3.39 -8.91
C ASN A 117 17.46 -2.71 -10.26
N LEU A 118 18.63 -2.11 -10.46
CA LEU A 118 18.98 -1.35 -11.65
C LEU A 118 19.53 -2.18 -12.82
N LYS A 119 19.44 -3.52 -12.80
CA LYS A 119 19.82 -4.37 -13.96
C LYS A 119 19.16 -3.95 -15.28
N LYS A 120 18.09 -3.15 -15.19
CA LYS A 120 17.31 -2.64 -16.34
C LYS A 120 17.30 -1.11 -16.40
N LYS A 121 18.34 -0.45 -15.86
CA LYS A 121 18.43 1.01 -15.72
C LYS A 121 18.05 1.75 -17.00
N GLU A 122 18.67 1.41 -18.13
CA GLU A 122 18.39 2.00 -19.44
C GLU A 122 16.91 1.93 -19.83
N ARG A 123 16.28 0.75 -19.62
CA ARG A 123 14.85 0.54 -19.95
C ARG A 123 13.95 1.37 -19.03
N ILE A 124 14.31 1.50 -17.76
CA ILE A 124 13.59 2.35 -16.79
C ILE A 124 13.63 3.80 -17.26
N ILE A 125 14.83 4.31 -17.57
CA ILE A 125 15.04 5.69 -18.02
C ILE A 125 14.25 5.95 -19.31
N GLN A 126 14.39 5.09 -20.32
CA GLN A 126 13.67 5.24 -21.58
C GLN A 126 12.14 5.21 -21.42
N SER A 127 11.64 4.37 -20.51
CA SER A 127 10.20 4.32 -20.21
C SER A 127 9.73 5.59 -19.54
N LEU A 128 10.44 6.03 -18.50
CA LEU A 128 10.03 7.19 -17.71
C LEU A 128 10.18 8.52 -18.45
N LYS A 129 11.08 8.62 -19.43
CA LYS A 129 11.16 9.79 -20.33
C LYS A 129 9.91 9.98 -21.22
N LYS A 130 9.01 9.00 -21.28
CA LYS A 130 7.76 9.11 -22.04
C LYS A 130 6.62 9.72 -21.24
N VAL A 131 6.77 9.92 -19.93
CA VAL A 131 5.71 10.48 -19.08
C VAL A 131 5.88 11.96 -18.82
N ASP A 132 4.79 12.62 -18.55
CA ASP A 132 4.75 14.06 -18.28
C ASP A 132 4.93 14.37 -16.79
N LYS A 133 4.57 13.41 -15.91
CA LYS A 133 4.74 13.56 -14.45
C LYS A 133 4.94 12.22 -13.77
N ILE A 134 5.78 12.21 -12.72
CA ILE A 134 5.97 11.09 -11.81
C ILE A 134 5.29 11.39 -10.49
N LEU A 135 4.53 10.42 -9.96
CA LEU A 135 3.96 10.48 -8.62
C LEU A 135 4.67 9.47 -7.71
N PHE A 136 5.25 9.97 -6.63
CA PHE A 136 5.89 9.15 -5.61
C PHE A 136 4.92 8.90 -4.45
N ASN A 137 4.96 7.69 -3.90
CA ASN A 137 4.13 7.30 -2.76
C ASN A 137 4.68 7.76 -1.41
N SER A 138 5.92 8.32 -1.36
CA SER A 138 6.56 8.90 -0.18
C SER A 138 7.75 9.76 -0.56
N ASN A 139 8.19 10.64 0.34
CA ASN A 139 9.45 11.39 0.16
C ASN A 139 10.63 10.44 0.14
N PHE A 140 10.62 9.42 0.99
CA PHE A 140 11.65 8.37 0.96
C PHE A 140 11.79 7.74 -0.45
N THR A 141 10.67 7.38 -1.08
CA THR A 141 10.70 6.78 -2.43
C THR A 141 11.21 7.78 -3.47
N LYS A 142 10.86 9.06 -3.35
CA LYS A 142 11.40 10.14 -4.19
C LYS A 142 12.91 10.27 -4.06
N ASP A 143 13.41 10.31 -2.82
CA ASP A 143 14.85 10.44 -2.56
C ASP A 143 15.64 9.22 -3.06
N LEU A 144 15.10 8.01 -2.82
CA LEU A 144 15.65 6.78 -3.35
C LEU A 144 15.69 6.79 -4.89
N PHE A 145 14.62 7.27 -5.53
CA PHE A 145 14.52 7.35 -6.97
C PHE A 145 15.65 8.24 -7.56
N TYR A 146 15.83 9.44 -7.05
CA TYR A 146 16.86 10.34 -7.58
C TYR A 146 18.28 9.92 -7.22
N LYS A 147 18.46 9.22 -6.10
CA LYS A 147 19.75 8.57 -5.79
C LYS A 147 20.09 7.48 -6.80
N GLN A 148 19.11 6.75 -7.29
CA GLN A 148 19.30 5.63 -8.23
C GLN A 148 19.30 6.08 -9.71
N LEU A 149 18.51 7.10 -10.03
CA LEU A 149 18.23 7.57 -11.39
C LEU A 149 18.38 9.10 -11.50
N PRO A 150 19.58 9.66 -11.21
CA PRO A 150 19.81 11.10 -11.24
C PRO A 150 19.57 11.71 -12.64
N GLU A 151 19.64 10.90 -13.71
CA GLU A 151 19.37 11.32 -15.08
C GLU A 151 17.90 11.74 -15.33
N LEU A 152 17.02 11.50 -14.37
CA LEU A 152 15.60 11.84 -14.43
C LEU A 152 15.21 12.97 -13.47
N TYR A 153 16.21 13.72 -12.94
CA TYR A 153 15.97 14.76 -11.95
C TYR A 153 15.02 15.88 -12.43
N ASP A 154 15.09 16.22 -13.72
CA ASP A 154 14.29 17.30 -14.31
C ASP A 154 12.84 16.88 -14.66
N LEU A 155 12.48 15.61 -14.49
CA LEU A 155 11.11 15.20 -14.74
C LEU A 155 10.15 15.80 -13.70
N PRO A 156 9.03 16.42 -14.15
CA PRO A 156 8.02 16.91 -13.24
C PRO A 156 7.53 15.81 -12.29
N ASN A 157 7.44 16.13 -11.02
CA ASN A 157 7.10 15.14 -10.01
C ASN A 157 6.30 15.72 -8.85
N MET A 158 5.66 14.84 -8.10
CA MET A 158 4.92 15.17 -6.88
C MET A 158 4.92 13.97 -5.94
N VAL A 159 4.85 14.20 -4.63
CA VAL A 159 4.61 13.15 -3.64
C VAL A 159 3.12 13.15 -3.29
N ILE A 160 2.47 12.01 -3.47
CA ILE A 160 1.08 11.80 -3.06
C ILE A 160 1.01 10.51 -2.25
N PHE A 161 0.74 10.61 -0.96
CA PHE A 161 0.61 9.45 -0.08
C PHE A 161 -0.57 8.58 -0.50
N PRO A 162 -0.38 7.26 -0.69
CA PRO A 162 -1.27 6.39 -1.46
C PRO A 162 -2.41 5.76 -0.65
N ALA A 163 -2.87 6.39 0.44
CA ALA A 163 -3.97 5.89 1.24
C ALA A 163 -5.29 6.59 0.86
N PHE A 164 -6.38 5.82 0.89
CA PHE A 164 -7.74 6.29 0.60
C PHE A 164 -8.66 5.79 1.70
N ILE A 165 -9.05 6.69 2.61
CA ILE A 165 -9.92 6.36 3.73
C ILE A 165 -11.37 6.72 3.36
N GLU A 166 -12.24 5.73 3.45
CA GLU A 166 -13.65 5.90 3.14
C GLU A 166 -14.40 6.59 4.28
N ASN A 167 -14.20 6.09 5.50
CA ASN A 167 -14.84 6.61 6.70
C ASN A 167 -13.90 6.50 7.90
N ILE A 168 -14.07 7.41 8.83
CA ILE A 168 -13.53 7.25 10.18
C ILE A 168 -14.47 6.30 10.93
N ASN A 169 -13.93 5.18 11.43
CA ASN A 169 -14.70 4.07 11.97
C ASN A 169 -14.39 3.81 13.45
N TYR A 170 -14.21 4.88 14.22
CA TYR A 170 -13.95 4.75 15.65
C TYR A 170 -15.14 4.15 16.38
N SER A 171 -14.86 3.27 17.36
CA SER A 171 -15.81 2.69 18.29
C SER A 171 -15.15 2.56 19.66
N ASP A 172 -15.89 2.92 20.71
CA ASP A 172 -15.48 2.76 22.11
C ASP A 172 -15.73 1.35 22.64
N ASP A 173 -16.11 0.40 21.78
CA ASP A 173 -16.36 -0.98 22.18
C ASP A 173 -15.12 -1.63 22.80
N GLU A 174 -15.34 -2.57 23.69
CA GLU A 174 -14.26 -3.35 24.29
C GLU A 174 -13.41 -4.04 23.24
N LYS A 175 -12.10 -3.84 23.29
CA LYS A 175 -11.14 -4.38 22.34
C LYS A 175 -10.69 -5.78 22.75
N LYS A 176 -10.87 -6.74 21.87
CA LYS A 176 -10.44 -8.13 22.08
C LYS A 176 -8.92 -8.28 22.07
N TYR A 177 -8.24 -7.48 21.23
CA TYR A 177 -6.80 -7.57 21.01
C TYR A 177 -6.09 -6.31 21.45
N ASP A 178 -4.98 -6.48 22.16
CA ASP A 178 -4.10 -5.36 22.47
C ASP A 178 -3.31 -4.93 21.24
N LEU A 179 -2.87 -5.88 20.41
CA LEU A 179 -2.10 -5.63 19.20
C LEU A 179 -2.74 -6.30 17.99
N CYS A 180 -2.52 -5.69 16.80
CA CYS A 180 -2.76 -6.37 15.53
C CYS A 180 -1.68 -6.05 14.50
N THR A 181 -1.50 -6.97 13.54
CA THR A 181 -0.78 -6.73 12.29
C THR A 181 -1.60 -7.25 11.13
N ILE A 182 -1.84 -6.39 10.14
CA ILE A 182 -2.55 -6.76 8.91
C ILE A 182 -1.59 -6.59 7.74
N ALA A 183 -0.99 -7.70 7.31
CA ALA A 183 0.00 -7.71 6.24
C ALA A 183 0.20 -9.13 5.69
N ARG A 184 0.82 -9.23 4.50
CA ARG A 184 1.30 -10.53 4.01
C ARG A 184 2.29 -11.14 4.99
N LEU A 185 2.20 -12.46 5.20
CA LEU A 185 3.11 -13.17 6.11
C LEU A 185 4.45 -13.43 5.42
N GLU A 186 5.22 -12.35 5.24
CA GLU A 186 6.58 -12.33 4.71
C GLU A 186 7.56 -11.95 5.82
N TYR A 187 8.78 -12.48 5.81
CA TYR A 187 9.82 -12.20 6.81
C TYR A 187 9.98 -10.68 7.05
N ARG A 188 10.04 -9.91 5.96
CA ARG A 188 10.25 -8.46 6.00
C ARG A 188 9.13 -7.69 6.73
N LYS A 189 7.95 -8.27 6.95
CA LYS A 189 6.84 -7.62 7.66
C LYS A 189 6.98 -7.67 9.19
N GLY A 190 7.98 -8.38 9.70
CA GLY A 190 8.40 -8.31 11.09
C GLY A 190 7.47 -8.96 12.11
N HIS A 191 6.53 -9.83 11.70
CA HIS A 191 5.63 -10.53 12.63
C HIS A 191 6.40 -11.29 13.74
N HIS A 192 7.55 -11.89 13.40
CA HIS A 192 8.40 -12.59 14.36
C HIS A 192 8.96 -11.64 15.43
N LEU A 193 9.27 -10.38 15.09
CA LEU A 193 9.74 -9.38 16.06
C LEU A 193 8.65 -9.05 17.08
N VAL A 194 7.37 -9.00 16.64
CA VAL A 194 6.23 -8.80 17.56
C VAL A 194 6.10 -9.97 18.52
N LEU A 195 6.23 -11.23 18.04
CA LEU A 195 6.20 -12.43 18.89
C LEU A 195 7.34 -12.43 19.91
N GLU A 196 8.54 -11.99 19.53
CA GLU A 196 9.67 -11.86 20.43
C GLU A 196 9.44 -10.74 21.47
N ALA A 197 8.89 -9.61 21.06
CA ALA A 197 8.52 -8.51 21.96
C ALA A 197 7.46 -8.94 22.99
N LEU A 198 6.43 -9.70 22.57
CA LEU A 198 5.42 -10.28 23.48
C LEU A 198 6.07 -11.21 24.49
N THR A 199 6.98 -12.06 24.03
CA THR A 199 7.72 -13.00 24.90
C THR A 199 8.53 -12.24 25.95
N LYS A 200 9.21 -11.17 25.56
CA LYS A 200 9.98 -10.30 26.44
C LYS A 200 9.10 -9.58 27.46
N LEU A 201 8.01 -8.96 27.01
CA LEU A 201 7.05 -8.27 27.88
C LEU A 201 6.46 -9.20 28.96
N LYS A 202 6.10 -10.42 28.56
CA LYS A 202 5.59 -11.45 29.47
C LYS A 202 6.64 -11.85 30.51
N LYS A 203 7.90 -12.07 30.09
CA LYS A 203 8.97 -12.52 31.01
C LYS A 203 9.47 -11.40 31.94
N GLU A 204 9.67 -10.20 31.41
CA GLU A 204 10.37 -9.16 32.15
C GLU A 204 9.41 -8.22 32.90
N LYS A 205 8.19 -8.01 32.38
CA LYS A 205 7.21 -7.09 32.96
C LYS A 205 5.95 -7.79 33.50
N ASN A 206 5.85 -9.11 33.38
CA ASN A 206 4.63 -9.89 33.65
C ASN A 206 3.40 -9.34 32.90
N LEU A 207 3.62 -8.73 31.71
CA LEU A 207 2.61 -8.14 30.88
C LEU A 207 2.19 -9.15 29.79
N VAL A 208 0.97 -9.66 29.93
CA VAL A 208 0.37 -10.64 29.01
C VAL A 208 -0.55 -9.92 28.06
N LEU A 209 -0.17 -9.84 26.76
CA LEU A 209 -0.92 -9.12 25.73
C LEU A 209 -1.46 -10.08 24.68
N THR A 210 -2.61 -9.73 24.11
CA THR A 210 -3.25 -10.45 23.00
C THR A 210 -2.86 -9.86 21.65
N TYR A 211 -2.64 -10.72 20.65
CA TYR A 211 -2.18 -10.31 19.33
C TYR A 211 -2.94 -11.00 18.19
N ALA A 212 -3.54 -10.20 17.32
CA ALA A 212 -4.22 -10.64 16.11
C ALA A 212 -3.31 -10.50 14.88
N ILE A 213 -3.16 -11.57 14.13
CA ILE A 213 -2.42 -11.59 12.86
C ILE A 213 -3.40 -11.90 11.73
N LEU A 214 -3.63 -10.92 10.84
CA LEU A 214 -4.42 -11.13 9.63
C LEU A 214 -3.53 -11.06 8.39
N GLY A 215 -3.51 -12.15 7.65
CA GLY A 215 -2.78 -12.26 6.39
C GLY A 215 -2.43 -13.69 6.03
N ASP A 216 -1.88 -13.86 4.85
CA ASP A 216 -1.37 -15.12 4.33
C ASP A 216 0.03 -14.93 3.75
N GLY A 217 0.82 -16.00 3.69
CA GLY A 217 2.16 -15.96 3.13
C GLY A 217 3.07 -17.10 3.59
N PRO A 218 4.30 -17.13 3.04
CA PRO A 218 5.22 -18.24 3.23
C PRO A 218 5.71 -18.41 4.67
N GLU A 219 5.62 -17.39 5.52
CA GLU A 219 6.08 -17.45 6.91
C GLU A 219 5.04 -18.04 7.89
N LEU A 220 3.81 -18.38 7.45
CA LEU A 220 2.73 -18.83 8.33
C LEU A 220 3.15 -20.01 9.23
N SER A 221 3.79 -21.05 8.67
CA SER A 221 4.22 -22.22 9.44
C SER A 221 5.26 -21.82 10.51
N LYS A 222 6.27 -21.08 10.10
CA LYS A 222 7.35 -20.64 11.03
C LYS A 222 6.80 -19.75 12.15
N LEU A 223 5.85 -18.87 11.85
CA LEU A 223 5.23 -18.02 12.87
C LEU A 223 4.41 -18.85 13.88
N LYS A 224 3.69 -19.87 13.42
CA LYS A 224 3.00 -20.81 14.32
C LYS A 224 3.97 -21.58 15.22
N ASP A 225 5.09 -22.05 14.66
CA ASP A 225 6.13 -22.72 15.42
C ASP A 225 6.74 -21.79 16.50
N LEU A 226 6.96 -20.52 16.16
CA LEU A 226 7.43 -19.51 17.13
C LEU A 226 6.42 -19.26 18.26
N VAL A 227 5.12 -19.24 17.95
CA VAL A 227 4.05 -19.10 18.96
C VAL A 227 4.09 -20.25 19.96
N VAL A 228 4.22 -21.51 19.47
CA VAL A 228 4.36 -22.69 20.33
C VAL A 228 5.63 -22.62 21.16
N LYS A 229 6.78 -22.39 20.52
CA LYS A 229 8.09 -22.32 21.17
C LYS A 229 8.15 -21.30 22.30
N ASN A 230 7.48 -20.17 22.13
CA ASN A 230 7.47 -19.06 23.09
C ASN A 230 6.30 -19.11 24.09
N ASN A 231 5.52 -20.19 24.12
CA ASN A 231 4.33 -20.33 24.98
C ASN A 231 3.32 -19.17 24.84
N LEU A 232 3.01 -18.79 23.59
CA LEU A 232 2.09 -17.70 23.25
C LEU A 232 0.73 -18.18 22.71
N LEU A 233 0.42 -19.49 22.78
CA LEU A 233 -0.77 -20.09 22.18
C LEU A 233 -2.09 -19.42 22.60
N HIS A 234 -2.18 -18.93 23.85
CA HIS A 234 -3.38 -18.26 24.37
C HIS A 234 -3.37 -16.74 24.14
N GLN A 235 -2.32 -16.22 23.50
CA GLN A 235 -2.13 -14.79 23.27
C GLN A 235 -2.22 -14.40 21.79
N VAL A 236 -2.01 -15.34 20.85
CA VAL A 236 -1.88 -15.05 19.43
C VAL A 236 -2.94 -15.78 18.62
N ASP A 237 -3.76 -15.00 17.91
CA ASP A 237 -4.75 -15.49 16.97
C ASP A 237 -4.29 -15.22 15.53
N PHE A 238 -4.16 -16.30 14.73
CA PHE A 238 -4.04 -16.21 13.27
C PHE A 238 -5.44 -16.15 12.66
N ILE A 239 -5.80 -15.01 12.14
CA ILE A 239 -7.15 -14.74 11.63
C ILE A 239 -7.21 -15.01 10.12
N ASN A 240 -8.15 -15.84 9.72
CA ASN A 240 -8.43 -16.17 8.33
C ASN A 240 -9.84 -15.71 7.96
N ASN A 241 -10.07 -15.37 6.69
CA ASN A 241 -11.38 -15.08 6.11
C ASN A 241 -12.18 -13.96 6.80
N LYS A 242 -11.49 -12.97 7.41
CA LYS A 242 -12.11 -11.75 7.93
C LYS A 242 -11.69 -10.54 7.12
N ASN A 243 -12.52 -9.51 7.12
CA ASN A 243 -12.15 -8.21 6.61
C ASN A 243 -11.14 -7.53 7.56
N SER A 244 -10.22 -6.75 7.02
CA SER A 244 -9.27 -5.97 7.83
C SER A 244 -9.98 -5.06 8.84
N SER A 245 -11.11 -4.46 8.44
CA SER A 245 -11.94 -3.61 9.30
C SER A 245 -12.40 -4.31 10.59
N ASP A 246 -12.74 -5.61 10.52
CA ASP A 246 -13.19 -6.35 11.70
C ASP A 246 -12.05 -6.57 12.71
N VAL A 247 -10.82 -6.71 12.22
CA VAL A 247 -9.64 -6.87 13.06
C VAL A 247 -9.24 -5.52 13.67
N TYR A 248 -9.22 -4.45 12.86
CA TYR A 248 -8.95 -3.10 13.38
C TYR A 248 -9.95 -2.70 14.47
N LYS A 249 -11.26 -2.89 14.25
CA LYS A 249 -12.30 -2.58 15.26
C LYS A 249 -12.07 -3.25 16.61
N GLN A 250 -11.53 -4.48 16.59
CA GLN A 250 -11.30 -5.30 17.77
C GLN A 250 -9.92 -5.12 18.40
N SER A 251 -9.07 -4.23 17.88
CA SER A 251 -7.68 -4.06 18.30
C SER A 251 -7.43 -2.67 18.87
N LYS A 252 -6.40 -2.54 19.73
CA LYS A 252 -5.95 -1.25 20.27
C LYS A 252 -4.82 -0.63 19.46
N ILE A 253 -3.79 -1.39 19.14
CA ILE A 253 -2.54 -0.89 18.54
C ILE A 253 -2.22 -1.69 17.29
N HIS A 254 -1.90 -1.03 16.21
CA HIS A 254 -1.34 -1.65 15.00
C HIS A 254 0.19 -1.69 15.10
N VAL A 255 0.80 -2.84 14.82
CA VAL A 255 2.25 -3.00 14.92
C VAL A 255 2.79 -3.55 13.60
N MET A 256 3.63 -2.78 12.91
CA MET A 256 4.22 -3.19 11.63
C MET A 256 5.73 -2.86 11.61
N PRO A 257 6.58 -3.63 12.32
CA PRO A 257 8.02 -3.41 12.40
C PRO A 257 8.72 -4.00 11.17
N THR A 258 8.50 -3.39 10.01
CA THR A 258 9.05 -3.84 8.73
C THR A 258 10.57 -3.82 8.72
N ILE A 259 11.17 -4.70 7.92
CA ILE A 259 12.61 -4.85 7.76
C ILE A 259 12.96 -4.56 6.30
N THR A 260 13.98 -3.74 6.09
CA THR A 260 14.56 -3.52 4.76
C THR A 260 15.35 -4.76 4.34
N THR A 261 15.10 -5.23 3.12
CA THR A 261 15.88 -6.32 2.52
C THR A 261 16.48 -5.85 1.20
N PRO A 262 17.53 -6.52 0.66
CA PRO A 262 18.15 -6.12 -0.61
C PRO A 262 17.17 -6.03 -1.78
N ASP A 263 16.11 -6.85 -1.75
CA ASP A 263 15.15 -6.97 -2.86
C ASP A 263 13.79 -6.32 -2.56
N SER A 264 13.57 -5.81 -1.35
CA SER A 264 12.27 -5.24 -0.98
C SER A 264 12.35 -4.24 0.16
N ILE A 265 11.63 -3.15 -0.01
CA ILE A 265 11.48 -2.07 0.96
C ILE A 265 9.99 -1.71 1.09
N GLU A 266 9.60 -1.17 2.23
CA GLU A 266 8.26 -0.61 2.37
C GLU A 266 8.22 0.81 1.79
N GLY A 267 7.41 1.03 0.75
CA GLY A 267 7.33 2.33 0.10
C GLY A 267 6.58 3.38 0.92
N PHE A 268 5.58 2.96 1.72
CA PHE A 268 4.79 3.87 2.57
C PHE A 268 4.21 3.15 3.80
N GLY A 269 3.30 2.18 3.61
CA GLY A 269 2.62 1.48 4.70
C GLY A 269 1.14 1.88 4.83
N ILE A 270 0.35 1.61 3.79
CA ILE A 270 -1.08 1.95 3.72
C ILE A 270 -1.85 1.43 4.93
N SER A 271 -1.54 0.22 5.43
CA SER A 271 -2.21 -0.40 6.58
C SER A 271 -2.10 0.41 7.88
N ASN A 272 -1.07 1.26 8.03
CA ASN A 272 -0.94 2.14 9.18
C ASN A 272 -1.99 3.27 9.15
N VAL A 273 -2.26 3.81 7.98
CA VAL A 273 -3.30 4.83 7.79
C VAL A 273 -4.70 4.21 7.89
N GLU A 274 -4.88 2.99 7.36
CA GLU A 274 -6.12 2.23 7.55
C GLU A 274 -6.38 1.99 9.03
N ALA A 275 -5.39 1.53 9.80
CA ALA A 275 -5.49 1.34 11.25
C ALA A 275 -5.84 2.65 11.96
N ALA A 276 -5.20 3.76 11.56
CA ALA A 276 -5.48 5.08 12.13
C ALA A 276 -6.94 5.52 11.94
N SER A 277 -7.61 5.12 10.86
CA SER A 277 -9.04 5.43 10.63
C SER A 277 -9.99 4.73 11.62
N PHE A 278 -9.50 3.71 12.32
CA PHE A 278 -10.18 3.03 13.42
C PHE A 278 -9.70 3.51 14.80
N GLY A 279 -8.88 4.55 14.85
CA GLY A 279 -8.31 5.08 16.08
C GLY A 279 -7.16 4.23 16.65
N LEU A 280 -6.52 3.38 15.85
CA LEU A 280 -5.36 2.61 16.29
C LEU A 280 -4.08 3.42 16.07
N PRO A 281 -3.32 3.73 17.12
CA PRO A 281 -1.95 4.17 16.96
C PRO A 281 -1.11 3.06 16.34
N SER A 282 -0.07 3.44 15.57
CA SER A 282 0.81 2.47 14.93
C SER A 282 2.23 2.54 15.50
N ILE A 283 2.87 1.37 15.65
CA ILE A 283 4.30 1.24 15.91
C ILE A 283 4.94 0.68 14.65
N VAL A 284 5.85 1.44 14.07
CA VAL A 284 6.50 1.13 12.81
C VAL A 284 8.03 1.19 12.96
N SER A 285 8.76 0.52 12.07
CA SER A 285 10.22 0.68 12.01
C SER A 285 10.63 1.84 11.10
N SER A 286 11.88 2.26 11.23
CA SER A 286 12.53 3.25 10.36
C SER A 286 12.81 2.73 8.92
N SER A 287 12.13 1.65 8.50
CA SER A 287 12.30 1.03 7.20
C SER A 287 11.57 1.80 6.10
N GLY A 288 12.31 2.24 5.10
CA GLY A 288 11.73 2.85 3.91
C GLY A 288 10.89 4.09 4.18
N GLY A 289 9.75 4.17 3.49
CA GLY A 289 8.76 5.23 3.69
C GLY A 289 7.78 4.99 4.84
N THR A 290 7.97 3.93 5.64
CA THR A 290 7.05 3.58 6.73
C THR A 290 6.87 4.70 7.77
N PRO A 291 7.91 5.46 8.17
CA PRO A 291 7.73 6.59 9.08
C PRO A 291 6.77 7.67 8.56
N GLU A 292 6.65 7.83 7.23
CA GLU A 292 5.74 8.81 6.64
C GLU A 292 4.26 8.38 6.66
N SER A 293 3.98 7.11 7.00
CA SER A 293 2.62 6.57 7.15
C SER A 293 2.04 6.75 8.54
N ILE A 294 2.79 7.37 9.43
CA ILE A 294 2.37 7.82 10.75
C ILE A 294 2.85 9.27 10.97
N ASP A 295 2.25 9.94 11.95
CA ASP A 295 2.67 11.26 12.43
C ASP A 295 2.87 11.17 13.94
N GLN A 296 2.28 12.05 14.71
CA GLN A 296 2.27 12.01 16.18
C GLN A 296 1.30 10.97 16.78
N ASN A 297 0.73 10.13 15.94
CA ASN A 297 -0.24 9.09 16.30
C ASN A 297 0.41 7.71 16.54
N GLY A 298 1.72 7.67 16.75
CA GLY A 298 2.43 6.40 16.96
C GLY A 298 3.92 6.59 17.23
N TYR A 299 4.67 5.52 17.05
CA TYR A 299 6.10 5.52 17.30
C TYR A 299 6.89 4.87 16.16
N VAL A 300 8.02 5.48 15.83
CA VAL A 300 9.04 4.89 14.96
C VAL A 300 10.10 4.23 15.85
N ILE A 301 10.49 3.01 15.50
CA ILE A 301 11.58 2.26 16.16
C ILE A 301 12.70 1.97 15.16
N ASN A 302 13.88 1.65 15.64
CA ASN A 302 14.95 1.12 14.79
C ASN A 302 14.60 -0.28 14.28
N GLU A 303 15.03 -0.59 13.05
CA GLU A 303 14.83 -1.92 12.49
C GLU A 303 15.47 -2.99 13.36
N ASN A 304 14.77 -4.09 13.60
CA ASN A 304 15.20 -5.23 14.42
C ASN A 304 15.45 -4.92 15.91
N ASP A 305 15.04 -3.77 16.43
CA ASP A 305 15.19 -3.45 17.86
C ASP A 305 13.98 -3.93 18.66
N ILE A 306 14.08 -5.15 19.18
CA ILE A 306 13.04 -5.77 20.02
C ILE A 306 12.89 -5.06 21.37
N ASN A 307 13.96 -4.48 21.91
CA ASN A 307 13.91 -3.75 23.18
C ASN A 307 13.10 -2.46 23.01
N GLU A 308 13.42 -1.71 21.96
CA GLU A 308 12.66 -0.50 21.63
C GLU A 308 11.20 -0.84 21.30
N LEU A 309 10.95 -1.88 20.49
CA LEU A 309 9.61 -2.36 20.17
C LEU A 309 8.79 -2.67 21.43
N SER A 310 9.36 -3.46 22.36
CA SER A 310 8.72 -3.83 23.63
C SER A 310 8.38 -2.59 24.48
N ASN A 311 9.31 -1.64 24.55
CA ASN A 311 9.10 -0.40 25.31
C ASN A 311 8.01 0.47 24.65
N LYS A 312 8.00 0.61 23.32
CA LYS A 312 6.98 1.39 22.61
C LYS A 312 5.59 0.74 22.66
N ILE A 313 5.49 -0.60 22.71
CA ILE A 313 4.22 -1.29 22.96
C ILE A 313 3.67 -0.90 24.33
N SER A 314 4.46 -0.99 25.40
CA SER A 314 4.02 -0.57 26.75
C SER A 314 3.58 0.89 26.76
N LEU A 315 4.40 1.78 26.22
CA LEU A 315 4.13 3.21 26.17
C LEU A 315 2.88 3.56 25.35
N SER A 316 2.61 2.83 24.28
CA SER A 316 1.40 3.01 23.46
C SER A 316 0.14 2.61 24.21
N LEU A 317 0.20 1.58 25.06
CA LEU A 317 -0.91 1.16 25.90
C LEU A 317 -1.20 2.22 26.99
N ASP A 318 -0.15 2.75 27.63
CA ASP A 318 -0.25 3.77 28.66
C ASP A 318 -0.87 5.09 28.11
N ASN A 319 -0.54 5.45 26.87
CA ASN A 319 -0.99 6.67 26.19
C ASN A 319 -2.10 6.43 25.15
N TYR A 320 -2.77 5.28 25.20
CA TYR A 320 -3.70 4.85 24.16
C TYR A 320 -4.76 5.89 23.80
N SER A 321 -5.42 6.47 24.78
CA SER A 321 -6.51 7.44 24.56
C SER A 321 -6.05 8.69 23.80
N GLU A 322 -4.86 9.21 24.10
CA GLU A 322 -4.30 10.36 23.39
C GLU A 322 -3.89 10.00 21.96
N LEU A 323 -3.15 8.91 21.82
CA LEU A 323 -2.66 8.44 20.52
C LEU A 323 -3.83 8.04 19.59
N SER A 324 -4.90 7.46 20.14
CA SER A 324 -6.09 7.11 19.39
C SER A 324 -6.76 8.35 18.77
N LYS A 325 -6.91 9.43 19.52
CA LYS A 325 -7.44 10.71 19.01
C LYS A 325 -6.55 11.28 17.90
N LYS A 326 -5.23 11.26 18.09
CA LYS A 326 -4.27 11.69 17.07
C LYS A 326 -4.37 10.82 15.82
N SER A 327 -4.60 9.51 15.96
CA SER A 327 -4.80 8.59 14.82
C SER A 327 -5.99 9.00 13.97
N LEU A 328 -7.13 9.29 14.58
CA LEU A 328 -8.34 9.71 13.85
C LEU A 328 -8.12 11.03 13.11
N ILE A 329 -7.44 12.00 13.73
CA ILE A 329 -7.10 13.28 13.10
C ILE A 329 -6.15 13.04 11.91
N PHE A 330 -5.12 12.21 12.09
CA PHE A 330 -4.19 11.88 11.02
C PHE A 330 -4.90 11.22 9.84
N ALA A 331 -5.76 10.21 10.09
CA ALA A 331 -6.49 9.50 9.07
C ALA A 331 -7.44 10.40 8.26
N SER A 332 -7.98 11.46 8.84
CA SER A 332 -8.87 12.39 8.14
C SER A 332 -8.19 13.13 6.97
N ASN A 333 -6.86 13.24 6.95
CA ASN A 333 -6.10 13.81 5.84
C ASN A 333 -6.10 12.92 4.59
N PHE A 334 -6.58 11.68 4.73
CA PHE A 334 -6.61 10.67 3.65
C PHE A 334 -8.02 10.36 3.16
N GLU A 335 -8.99 11.23 3.45
CA GLU A 335 -10.37 11.08 2.97
C GLU A 335 -10.35 10.93 1.44
N LYS A 336 -11.03 9.89 0.93
CA LYS A 336 -10.94 9.43 -0.46
C LYS A 336 -11.29 10.50 -1.50
N ASN A 337 -12.30 11.34 -1.22
CA ASN A 337 -12.73 12.39 -2.18
C ASN A 337 -11.75 13.57 -2.23
N THR A 338 -11.01 13.81 -1.13
CA THR A 338 -9.95 14.80 -1.10
C THR A 338 -8.71 14.22 -1.77
N LYS A 339 -8.36 12.99 -1.43
CA LYS A 339 -7.16 12.32 -1.94
C LYS A 339 -7.19 12.12 -3.46
N ILE A 340 -8.33 11.74 -4.04
CA ILE A 340 -8.42 11.59 -5.49
C ILE A 340 -8.20 12.91 -6.23
N LYS A 341 -8.60 14.05 -5.65
CA LYS A 341 -8.37 15.37 -6.25
C LYS A 341 -6.88 15.68 -6.39
N GLU A 342 -6.03 15.24 -5.44
CA GLU A 342 -4.58 15.40 -5.55
C GLU A 342 -4.03 14.68 -6.80
N TYR A 343 -4.50 13.45 -7.08
CA TYR A 343 -4.12 12.70 -8.28
C TYR A 343 -4.61 13.36 -9.57
N LEU A 344 -5.85 13.85 -9.58
CA LEU A 344 -6.46 14.44 -10.79
C LEU A 344 -5.94 15.83 -11.10
N ASN A 345 -5.58 16.60 -10.08
CA ASN A 345 -5.09 17.98 -10.20
C ASN A 345 -3.57 18.10 -10.17
N CYS A 346 -2.83 16.99 -10.24
CA CYS A 346 -1.38 17.01 -10.11
C CYS A 346 -0.64 17.81 -11.20
N PHE A 347 -1.32 18.32 -12.23
CA PHE A 347 -0.77 19.22 -13.26
C PHE A 347 -1.18 20.68 -13.06
N ASN A 348 -1.95 21.02 -12.04
CA ASN A 348 -2.49 22.36 -11.84
C ASN A 348 -1.63 23.22 -10.86
N ASP A 349 -0.39 22.80 -10.61
CA ASP A 349 0.58 23.52 -9.77
C ASP A 349 1.37 24.56 -10.60
#